data_63620ad1dc8254e5e2ae960b564a7979
#
_entry.id   63620ad1dc8254e5e2ae960b564a7979
#
_cell.length_a   1.000
_cell.length_b   1.000
_cell.length_c   1.000
_cell.angle_alpha   90.00
_cell.angle_beta   90.00
_cell.angle_gamma   90.00
#
_symmetry.space_group_name_H-M   'P 1'
#
loop_
_entity.id
_entity.type
_entity.pdbx_description
1 polymer ?
#
loop_
_entity_poly.entity_id
_entity_poly.type
_entity_poly.pdbx_seq_one_letter_code
_entity_poly.pdbx_strand_id
1 'polypeptide(L)'
;MLTGRCQCGGVRYEHAGDPVAVYICHCLECQKQSASAFGISVEMPRHGLAVTQGTPKFWTRGTDSGRTLRCAFCPDCGSRLWHESEGGWVTLKGG
;
A
#
# COMPACT_ATOMS: atom_id res chain seq x y z
N MET A 1 -11.86 11.94 3.05
CA MET A 1 -10.53 11.55 3.58
C MET A 1 -10.53 10.06 3.93
N LEU A 2 -9.52 9.35 3.51
CA LEU A 2 -9.31 7.96 3.89
C LEU A 2 -8.28 7.88 5.02
N THR A 3 -8.51 6.98 5.96
CA THR A 3 -7.54 6.69 7.02
C THR A 3 -7.25 5.20 7.03
N GLY A 4 -6.03 4.84 7.43
CA GLY A 4 -5.62 3.45 7.53
C GLY A 4 -4.58 3.25 8.62
N ARG A 5 -4.40 1.99 8.99
CA ARG A 5 -3.40 1.59 9.97
C ARG A 5 -2.95 0.16 9.74
N CYS A 6 -1.80 -0.19 10.28
CA CYS A 6 -1.35 -1.59 10.33
C CYS A 6 -2.13 -2.37 11.40
N GLN A 7 -1.93 -3.68 11.43
CA GLN A 7 -2.63 -4.56 12.37
C GLN A 7 -2.38 -4.17 13.82
N CYS A 8 -1.14 -3.85 14.20
CA CYS A 8 -0.81 -3.46 15.58
C CYS A 8 -1.17 -2.00 15.88
N GLY A 9 -1.52 -1.19 14.89
CA GLY A 9 -1.85 0.21 15.06
C GLY A 9 -0.65 1.15 15.23
N GLY A 10 0.57 0.64 15.14
CA GLY A 10 1.79 1.44 15.32
C GLY A 10 2.07 2.38 14.16
N VAL A 11 1.65 2.04 12.95
CA VAL A 11 1.75 2.92 11.78
C VAL A 11 0.35 3.31 11.35
N ARG A 12 0.13 4.62 11.25
CA ARG A 12 -1.16 5.19 10.81
C ARG A 12 -0.92 6.20 9.70
N TYR A 13 -1.86 6.27 8.78
CA TYR A 13 -1.78 7.21 7.67
C TYR A 13 -3.17 7.73 7.30
N GLU A 14 -3.18 8.82 6.55
CA GLU A 14 -4.40 9.37 5.96
C GLU A 14 -4.12 9.84 4.54
N HIS A 15 -5.17 9.91 3.74
CA HIS A 15 -5.10 10.44 2.39
C HIS A 15 -6.24 11.44 2.19
N ALA A 16 -5.88 12.66 1.75
CA ALA A 16 -6.83 13.77 1.62
C ALA A 16 -7.68 13.72 0.34
N GLY A 17 -7.27 12.94 -0.66
CA GLY A 17 -7.95 12.89 -1.95
C GLY A 17 -8.99 11.79 -2.05
N ASP A 18 -9.61 11.70 -3.24
CA ASP A 18 -10.54 10.63 -3.57
C ASP A 18 -9.82 9.52 -4.34
N PRO A 19 -10.27 8.26 -4.22
CA PRO A 19 -9.71 7.17 -5.00
C PRO A 19 -9.90 7.39 -6.50
N VAL A 20 -8.83 7.14 -7.26
CA VAL A 20 -8.91 7.12 -8.72
C VAL A 20 -9.47 5.80 -9.20
N ALA A 21 -9.08 4.71 -8.54
CA ALA A 21 -9.56 3.37 -8.86
C ALA A 21 -9.53 2.50 -7.62
N VAL A 22 -10.50 1.61 -7.50
CA VAL A 22 -10.54 0.57 -6.46
C VAL A 22 -10.75 -0.75 -7.20
N TYR A 23 -9.85 -1.70 -6.99
CA TYR A 23 -9.94 -2.99 -7.69
C TYR A 23 -9.34 -4.12 -6.85
N ILE A 24 -9.67 -5.34 -7.26
CA ILE A 24 -9.07 -6.54 -6.66
C ILE A 24 -8.06 -7.11 -7.63
N CYS A 25 -7.00 -7.72 -7.09
CA CYS A 25 -5.95 -8.33 -7.87
C CYS A 25 -5.70 -9.76 -7.39
N HIS A 26 -5.78 -10.72 -8.31
CA HIS A 26 -5.59 -12.14 -8.02
C HIS A 26 -4.20 -12.66 -8.40
N CYS A 27 -3.26 -11.79 -8.78
CA CYS A 27 -1.92 -12.24 -9.14
C CYS A 27 -1.22 -12.87 -7.93
N LEU A 28 -0.22 -13.71 -8.18
CA LEU A 28 0.47 -14.42 -7.11
C LEU A 28 1.12 -13.48 -6.11
N GLU A 29 1.63 -12.34 -6.55
CA GLU A 29 2.23 -11.35 -5.65
C GLU A 29 1.18 -10.74 -4.72
N CYS A 30 0.00 -10.42 -5.23
CA CYS A 30 -1.09 -9.92 -4.40
C CYS A 30 -1.58 -10.96 -3.40
N GLN A 31 -1.66 -12.23 -3.82
CA GLN A 31 -2.02 -13.32 -2.92
C GLN A 31 -1.01 -13.48 -1.78
N LYS A 32 0.28 -13.41 -2.09
CA LYS A 32 1.33 -13.54 -1.08
C LYS A 32 1.29 -12.40 -0.06
N GLN A 33 1.22 -11.15 -0.54
CA GLN A 33 1.26 -10.00 0.37
C GLN A 33 0.01 -9.88 1.25
N SER A 34 -1.14 -10.32 0.76
CA SER A 34 -2.41 -10.25 1.51
C SER A 34 -2.69 -11.52 2.30
N ALA A 35 -1.90 -12.56 2.09
CA ALA A 35 -2.12 -13.89 2.67
C ALA A 35 -3.55 -14.40 2.42
N SER A 36 -4.08 -14.13 1.22
CA SER A 36 -5.44 -14.50 0.83
C SER A 36 -5.51 -14.73 -0.68
N ALA A 37 -6.70 -15.03 -1.19
CA ALA A 37 -6.91 -15.33 -2.61
C ALA A 37 -6.77 -14.10 -3.51
N PHE A 38 -6.83 -12.88 -2.95
CA PHE A 38 -6.68 -11.64 -3.72
C PHE A 38 -6.30 -10.49 -2.80
N GLY A 39 -5.73 -9.43 -3.40
CA GLY A 39 -5.51 -8.17 -2.72
C GLY A 39 -6.51 -7.11 -3.15
N ILE A 40 -6.87 -6.21 -2.25
CA ILE A 40 -7.70 -5.05 -2.57
C ILE A 40 -6.78 -3.83 -2.71
N SER A 41 -6.90 -3.13 -3.82
CA SER A 41 -6.04 -2.00 -4.17
C SER A 41 -6.87 -0.73 -4.34
N VAL A 42 -6.44 0.33 -3.65
CA VAL A 42 -7.04 1.65 -3.76
C VAL A 42 -5.98 2.59 -4.33
N GLU A 43 -6.14 2.96 -5.59
CA GLU A 43 -5.15 3.74 -6.31
C GLU A 43 -5.43 5.23 -6.16
N MET A 44 -4.41 6.00 -5.75
CA MET A 44 -4.53 7.41 -5.43
C MET A 44 -3.24 8.16 -5.80
N PRO A 45 -3.31 9.50 -5.99
CA PRO A 45 -2.10 10.30 -6.14
C PRO A 45 -1.24 10.25 -4.86
N ARG A 46 0.07 10.12 -5.03
CA ARG A 46 1.01 10.04 -3.90
C ARG A 46 0.99 11.28 -3.01
N HIS A 47 0.82 12.46 -3.61
CA HIS A 47 0.95 13.74 -2.90
C HIS A 47 -0.10 13.95 -1.80
N GLY A 48 -1.20 13.22 -1.81
CA GLY A 48 -2.23 13.32 -0.77
C GLY A 48 -2.00 12.44 0.46
N LEU A 49 -0.98 11.58 0.42
CA LEU A 49 -0.69 10.63 1.49
C LEU A 49 0.17 11.25 2.59
N ALA A 50 -0.25 11.12 3.83
CA ALA A 50 0.52 11.56 5.00
C ALA A 50 0.53 10.46 6.06
N VAL A 51 1.72 10.17 6.58
CA VAL A 51 1.87 9.26 7.72
C VAL A 51 1.63 10.07 8.98
N THR A 52 0.63 9.70 9.75
CA THR A 52 0.23 10.45 10.96
C THR A 52 0.82 9.88 12.23
N GLN A 53 1.27 8.63 12.22
CA GLN A 53 1.91 7.99 13.36
C GLN A 53 2.84 6.89 12.89
N GLY A 54 3.97 6.75 13.57
CA GLY A 54 4.92 5.68 13.33
C GLY A 54 5.80 5.90 12.11
N THR A 55 6.70 4.96 11.87
CA THR A 55 7.64 5.01 10.75
C THR A 55 7.60 3.67 10.00
N PRO A 56 6.98 3.62 8.82
CA PRO A 56 6.98 2.38 8.04
C PRO A 56 8.38 2.08 7.50
N LYS A 57 8.65 0.83 7.25
CA LYS A 57 9.81 0.39 6.48
C LYS A 57 9.38 0.11 5.05
N PHE A 58 10.37 0.08 4.16
CA PHE A 58 10.12 -0.13 2.74
C PHE A 58 10.94 -1.29 2.22
N TRP A 59 10.32 -2.05 1.33
CA TRP A 59 10.98 -3.09 0.55
C TRP A 59 10.71 -2.80 -0.92
N THR A 60 11.76 -2.77 -1.71
CA THR A 60 11.65 -2.48 -3.14
C THR A 60 11.72 -3.78 -3.91
N ARG A 61 10.77 -3.99 -4.83
CA ARG A 61 10.78 -5.14 -5.72
C ARG A 61 10.59 -4.73 -7.17
N GLY A 62 11.11 -5.54 -8.08
CA GLY A 62 10.80 -5.42 -9.49
C GLY A 62 9.49 -6.11 -9.84
N THR A 63 8.90 -5.71 -10.97
CA THR A 63 7.73 -6.36 -11.54
C THR A 63 8.09 -7.00 -12.87
N ASP A 64 7.24 -7.91 -13.36
CA ASP A 64 7.45 -8.57 -14.65
C ASP A 64 7.50 -7.58 -15.82
N SER A 65 6.87 -6.42 -15.67
CA SER A 65 6.90 -5.36 -16.68
C SER A 65 8.15 -4.50 -16.63
N GLY A 66 9.12 -4.80 -15.74
CA GLY A 66 10.35 -4.03 -15.58
C GLY A 66 10.22 -2.79 -14.72
N ARG A 67 9.09 -2.60 -14.04
CA ARG A 67 8.87 -1.49 -13.11
C ARG A 67 9.40 -1.83 -11.73
N THR A 68 9.53 -0.80 -10.91
CA THR A 68 9.95 -0.93 -9.52
C THR A 68 8.81 -0.46 -8.62
N LEU A 69 8.49 -1.28 -7.61
CA LEU A 69 7.53 -0.92 -6.57
C LEU A 69 8.23 -0.78 -5.24
N ARG A 70 7.95 0.30 -4.54
CA ARG A 70 8.42 0.55 -3.19
C ARG A 70 7.28 0.24 -2.22
N CYS A 71 7.45 -0.84 -1.46
CA CYS A 71 6.38 -1.40 -0.64
C CYS A 71 6.55 -1.03 0.82
N ALA A 72 5.57 -0.30 1.37
CA ALA A 72 5.57 0.12 2.76
C ALA A 72 4.94 -0.93 3.66
N PHE A 73 5.55 -1.21 4.79
CA PHE A 73 5.03 -2.15 5.76
C PHE A 73 5.38 -1.71 7.19
N CYS A 74 4.61 -2.20 8.16
CA CYS A 74 4.91 -1.95 9.55
C CYS A 74 6.10 -2.80 10.00
N PRO A 75 7.15 -2.21 10.58
CA PRO A 75 8.31 -2.99 11.03
C PRO A 75 8.00 -3.89 12.23
N ASP A 76 6.94 -3.62 12.97
CA ASP A 76 6.61 -4.38 14.18
C ASP A 76 5.66 -5.55 13.91
N CYS A 77 4.63 -5.36 13.10
CA CYS A 77 3.65 -6.42 12.83
C CYS A 77 3.70 -6.97 11.40
N GLY A 78 4.47 -6.34 10.51
CA GLY A 78 4.63 -6.80 9.14
C GLY A 78 3.49 -6.49 8.18
N SER A 79 2.43 -5.81 8.63
CA SER A 79 1.31 -5.47 7.75
C SER A 79 1.76 -4.63 6.57
N ARG A 80 1.36 -5.05 5.36
CA ARG A 80 1.57 -4.26 4.15
C ARG A 80 0.55 -3.15 4.09
N LEU A 81 1.00 -1.92 3.89
CA LEU A 81 0.16 -0.72 3.96
C LEU A 81 -0.15 -0.15 2.60
N TRP A 82 0.88 0.11 1.80
CA TRP A 82 0.74 0.59 0.44
C TRP A 82 2.00 0.28 -0.35
N HIS A 83 1.92 0.45 -1.67
CA HIS A 83 3.13 0.53 -2.46
C HIS A 83 3.10 1.78 -3.34
N GLU A 84 4.30 2.30 -3.62
CA GLU A 84 4.52 3.47 -4.46
C GLU A 84 5.08 3.02 -5.78
N SER A 85 4.45 3.45 -6.86
CA SER A 85 4.94 3.20 -8.21
C SER A 85 5.58 4.46 -8.77
N GLU A 86 6.32 4.29 -9.86
CA GLU A 86 6.83 5.40 -10.62
C GLU A 86 5.66 6.24 -11.16
N GLY A 87 5.87 7.55 -11.33
CA GLY A 87 4.85 8.44 -11.86
C GLY A 87 3.97 9.10 -10.82
N GLY A 88 4.30 8.98 -9.53
CA GLY A 88 3.61 9.73 -8.47
C GLY A 88 2.30 9.12 -7.99
N TRP A 89 2.12 7.81 -8.17
CA TRP A 89 0.95 7.09 -7.68
C TRP A 89 1.27 6.26 -6.45
N VAL A 90 0.26 6.08 -5.62
CA VAL A 90 0.32 5.17 -4.46
C VAL A 90 -0.88 4.23 -4.54
N THR A 91 -0.65 2.98 -4.19
CA THR A 91 -1.71 1.97 -4.10
C THR A 91 -1.85 1.56 -2.65
N LEU A 92 -2.92 2.00 -2.01
CA LEU A 92 -3.22 1.63 -0.64
C LEU A 92 -3.79 0.20 -0.62
N LYS A 93 -3.41 -0.56 0.38
CA LYS A 93 -3.95 -1.92 0.56
C LYS A 93 -5.23 -1.82 1.36
N GLY A 94 -6.35 -2.16 0.72
CA GLY A 94 -7.69 -1.96 1.28
C GLY A 94 -8.25 -3.13 2.07
N GLY A 95 -7.52 -4.21 2.14
CA GLY A 95 -8.04 -5.40 2.80
C GLY A 95 -7.19 -6.03 3.86
#